data_5bf12c11524d408a0e6b462034873962
#
_entry.id   5bf12c11524d408a0e6b462034873962
#
_cell.length_a   1.000
_cell.length_b   1.000
_cell.length_c   1.000
_cell.angle_alpha   90.00
_cell.angle_beta   90.00
_cell.angle_gamma   90.00
#
_symmetry.space_group_name_H-M   'P 1'
#
loop_
_entity.id
_entity.type
_entity.pdbx_description
1 polymer ?
#
loop_
_entity_poly.entity_id
_entity_poly.type
_entity_poly.pdbx_seq_one_letter_code
_entity_poly.pdbx_strand_id
1 'polypeptide(L)'
;SITGNIFYINNIEDCYKEKDEIVLGLSEMLKNIAKIDDTGTKKHAADPESTTTNVWFDFDSGDTILVSCYDWSEKIGKYDSLKVAVDRKEFVDWLQYKAFP
;
A
#
# COMPACT_ATOMS: atom_id res chain seq x y z
N SER A 1 6.16 7.18 8.59
CA SER A 1 4.90 6.58 8.11
C SER A 1 4.24 5.72 9.18
N ILE A 2 2.94 5.53 9.05
CA ILE A 2 2.18 4.61 9.89
C ILE A 2 1.77 3.46 8.99
N THR A 3 2.09 2.22 9.39
CA THR A 3 1.84 1.03 8.59
C THR A 3 1.15 -0.04 9.40
N GLY A 4 0.09 -0.62 8.84
CA GLY A 4 -0.58 -1.81 9.36
C GLY A 4 -0.52 -2.95 8.37
N ASN A 5 -0.40 -4.19 8.87
CA ASN A 5 -0.36 -5.39 8.02
C ASN A 5 -1.33 -6.45 8.54
N ILE A 6 -1.96 -7.15 7.59
CA ILE A 6 -2.74 -8.36 7.85
C ILE A 6 -2.11 -9.48 7.03
N PHE A 7 -1.84 -10.63 7.66
CA PHE A 7 -1.20 -11.76 6.99
C PHE A 7 -2.24 -12.82 6.59
N TYR A 8 -2.06 -13.40 5.41
CA TYR A 8 -2.92 -14.43 4.85
C TYR A 8 -2.08 -15.69 4.58
N ILE A 9 -2.49 -16.82 5.11
CA ILE A 9 -1.79 -18.09 4.89
C ILE A 9 -2.34 -18.71 3.59
N ASN A 10 -1.54 -18.67 2.52
CA ASN A 10 -1.86 -19.27 1.21
C ASN A 10 -3.22 -18.83 0.63
N ASN A 11 -3.61 -17.57 0.87
CA ASN A 11 -4.91 -17.09 0.41
C ASN A 11 -4.84 -15.63 -0.06
N ILE A 12 -4.17 -15.42 -1.20
CA ILE A 12 -4.06 -14.09 -1.81
C ILE A 12 -5.42 -13.53 -2.25
N GLU A 13 -6.38 -14.40 -2.57
CA GLU A 13 -7.71 -13.96 -2.99
C GLU A 13 -8.44 -13.22 -1.86
N ASP A 14 -8.28 -13.66 -0.62
CA ASP A 14 -8.84 -12.94 0.54
C ASP A 14 -8.18 -11.57 0.71
N CYS A 15 -6.87 -11.47 0.41
CA CYS A 15 -6.18 -10.18 0.41
C CYS A 15 -6.81 -9.22 -0.60
N TYR A 16 -7.02 -9.67 -1.83
CA TYR A 16 -7.62 -8.84 -2.87
C TYR A 16 -9.03 -8.38 -2.50
N LYS A 17 -9.83 -9.28 -1.93
CA LYS A 17 -11.17 -8.95 -1.48
C LYS A 17 -11.17 -7.88 -0.39
N GLU A 18 -10.32 -8.03 0.62
CA GLU A 18 -10.19 -7.06 1.70
C GLU A 18 -9.66 -5.72 1.18
N LYS A 19 -8.67 -5.76 0.28
CA LYS A 19 -8.14 -4.56 -0.38
C LYS A 19 -9.26 -3.80 -1.09
N ASP A 20 -10.08 -4.49 -1.86
CA ASP A 20 -11.17 -3.86 -2.61
C ASP A 20 -12.20 -3.22 -1.68
N GLU A 21 -12.53 -3.86 -0.56
CA GLU A 21 -13.43 -3.30 0.44
C GLU A 21 -12.85 -2.03 1.08
N ILE A 22 -11.57 -2.05 1.45
CA ILE A 22 -10.90 -0.89 2.04
C ILE A 22 -10.82 0.25 1.04
N VAL A 23 -10.44 -0.04 -0.21
CA VAL A 23 -10.36 0.97 -1.27
C VAL A 23 -11.72 1.60 -1.53
N LEU A 24 -12.78 0.81 -1.56
CA LEU A 24 -14.14 1.34 -1.74
C LEU A 24 -14.52 2.28 -0.59
N GLY A 25 -14.28 1.89 0.65
CA GLY A 25 -14.57 2.73 1.82
C GLY A 25 -13.77 4.02 1.83
N LEU A 26 -12.46 3.95 1.55
CA LEU A 26 -11.61 5.13 1.48
C LEU A 26 -12.00 6.03 0.31
N SER A 27 -12.37 5.46 -0.84
CA SER A 27 -12.81 6.24 -2.01
C SER A 27 -14.04 7.08 -1.70
N GLU A 28 -15.00 6.52 -0.95
CA GLU A 28 -16.18 7.27 -0.52
C GLU A 28 -15.84 8.39 0.46
N MET A 29 -14.97 8.11 1.44
CA MET A 29 -14.58 9.09 2.44
C MET A 29 -13.74 10.23 1.88
N LEU A 30 -12.88 9.92 0.91
CA LEU A 30 -11.83 10.83 0.44
C LEU A 30 -12.08 11.40 -0.96
N LYS A 31 -13.24 11.15 -1.55
CA LYS A 31 -13.53 11.49 -2.96
C LYS A 31 -13.31 12.94 -3.33
N ASN A 32 -13.42 13.87 -2.38
CA ASN A 32 -13.25 15.30 -2.63
C ASN A 32 -11.89 15.85 -2.18
N ILE A 33 -11.04 15.02 -1.58
CA ILE A 33 -9.78 15.49 -0.98
C ILE A 33 -8.56 14.66 -1.41
N ALA A 34 -8.76 13.55 -2.07
CA ALA A 34 -7.66 12.72 -2.55
C ALA A 34 -7.91 12.25 -3.98
N LYS A 35 -6.81 12.11 -4.73
CA LYS A 35 -6.82 11.51 -6.06
C LYS A 35 -6.46 10.03 -5.92
N ILE A 36 -7.23 9.17 -6.58
CA ILE A 36 -6.98 7.73 -6.57
C ILE A 36 -6.08 7.36 -7.74
N ASP A 37 -5.00 6.65 -7.46
CA ASP A 37 -4.09 6.11 -8.46
C ASP A 37 -3.98 4.59 -8.27
N ASP A 38 -4.72 3.85 -9.08
CA ASP A 38 -4.67 2.38 -9.11
C ASP A 38 -3.59 1.95 -10.08
N THR A 39 -2.43 1.57 -9.56
CA THR A 39 -1.30 1.15 -10.36
C THR A 39 -1.34 -0.33 -10.75
N GLY A 40 -2.33 -1.07 -10.24
CA GLY A 40 -2.53 -2.49 -10.56
C GLY A 40 -1.45 -3.40 -9.99
N THR A 41 -1.29 -4.54 -10.64
CA THR A 41 -0.35 -5.59 -10.21
C THR A 41 0.98 -5.44 -10.94
N LYS A 42 2.08 -5.48 -10.18
CA LYS A 42 3.46 -5.37 -10.69
C LYS A 42 4.35 -6.42 -10.05
N LYS A 43 5.42 -6.78 -10.73
CA LYS A 43 6.45 -7.65 -10.17
C LYS A 43 7.16 -6.93 -9.03
N HIS A 44 7.44 -7.67 -7.95
CA HIS A 44 8.20 -7.14 -6.83
C HIS A 44 9.67 -6.93 -7.24
N ALA A 45 10.27 -5.82 -6.81
CA ALA A 45 11.65 -5.49 -7.18
C ALA A 45 12.67 -6.51 -6.67
N ALA A 46 12.44 -7.09 -5.49
CA ALA A 46 13.35 -8.05 -4.88
C ALA A 46 13.17 -9.49 -5.40
N ASP A 47 12.00 -9.81 -5.97
CA ASP A 47 11.69 -11.14 -6.47
C ASP A 47 10.65 -11.07 -7.59
N PRO A 48 11.06 -11.29 -8.87
CA PRO A 48 10.13 -11.19 -10.01
C PRO A 48 8.99 -12.20 -10.02
N GLU A 49 9.09 -13.29 -9.23
CA GLU A 49 8.00 -14.28 -9.10
C GLU A 49 6.95 -13.84 -8.07
N SER A 50 7.27 -12.84 -7.25
CA SER A 50 6.33 -12.22 -6.32
C SER A 50 5.72 -10.99 -6.95
N THR A 51 4.48 -10.64 -6.55
CA THR A 51 3.79 -9.47 -7.09
C THR A 51 3.27 -8.58 -5.98
N THR A 52 3.09 -7.31 -6.33
CA THR A 52 2.36 -6.34 -5.50
C THR A 52 1.21 -5.77 -6.29
N THR A 53 0.05 -5.62 -5.65
CA THR A 53 -1.12 -4.98 -6.24
C THR A 53 -1.44 -3.76 -5.40
N ASN A 54 -1.36 -2.57 -5.99
CA ASN A 54 -1.31 -1.32 -5.26
C ASN A 54 -2.39 -0.34 -5.68
N VAL A 55 -2.99 0.34 -4.69
CA VAL A 55 -3.84 1.52 -4.90
C VAL A 55 -3.33 2.63 -4.00
N TRP A 56 -3.08 3.80 -4.58
CA TRP A 56 -2.62 4.99 -3.89
C TRP A 56 -3.73 6.01 -3.78
N PHE A 57 -3.77 6.71 -2.65
CA PHE A 57 -4.58 7.91 -2.47
C PHE A 57 -3.63 9.07 -2.26
N ASP A 58 -3.65 10.03 -3.19
CA ASP A 58 -2.74 11.17 -3.20
C ASP A 58 -3.49 12.43 -2.81
N PHE A 59 -3.03 13.09 -1.76
CA PHE A 59 -3.61 14.35 -1.28
C PHE A 59 -2.84 15.54 -1.86
N ASP A 60 -3.51 16.67 -2.03
CA ASP A 60 -2.88 17.91 -2.51
C ASP A 60 -1.73 18.37 -1.60
N SER A 61 -1.81 18.05 -0.31
CA SER A 61 -0.74 18.32 0.66
C SER A 61 0.56 17.56 0.39
N GLY A 62 0.51 16.52 -0.46
CA GLY A 62 1.61 15.59 -0.67
C GLY A 62 1.60 14.38 0.26
N ASP A 63 0.62 14.30 1.16
CA ASP A 63 0.39 13.09 1.96
C ASP A 63 -0.12 11.98 1.06
N THR A 64 0.12 10.72 1.43
CA THR A 64 -0.32 9.55 0.66
C THR A 64 -0.85 8.45 1.57
N ILE A 65 -1.80 7.68 1.05
CA ILE A 65 -2.22 6.40 1.63
C ILE A 65 -2.00 5.33 0.57
N LEU A 66 -1.33 4.25 0.94
CA LEU A 66 -1.16 3.07 0.09
C LEU A 66 -1.95 1.90 0.66
N VAL A 67 -2.73 1.26 -0.21
CA VAL A 67 -3.36 -0.04 0.09
C VAL A 67 -2.78 -1.05 -0.88
N SER A 68 -2.11 -2.08 -0.37
CA SER A 68 -1.34 -3.00 -1.19
C SER A 68 -1.52 -4.44 -0.75
N CYS A 69 -1.61 -5.34 -1.73
CA CYS A 69 -1.50 -6.78 -1.50
C CYS A 69 -0.15 -7.28 -1.99
N TYR A 70 0.53 -8.07 -1.16
CA TYR A 70 1.78 -8.76 -1.49
C TYR A 70 1.51 -10.25 -1.69
N ASP A 71 1.79 -10.74 -2.88
CA ASP A 71 1.71 -12.15 -3.24
C ASP A 71 3.13 -12.66 -3.38
N TRP A 72 3.66 -13.25 -2.29
CA TRP A 72 5.03 -13.73 -2.24
C TRP A 72 5.15 -15.10 -2.90
N SER A 73 6.20 -15.30 -3.68
CA SER A 73 6.52 -16.63 -4.19
C SER A 73 6.90 -17.58 -3.07
N GLU A 74 6.70 -18.89 -3.29
CA GLU A 74 7.01 -19.91 -2.28
C GLU A 74 8.48 -19.89 -1.84
N LYS A 75 9.39 -19.57 -2.74
CA LYS A 75 10.83 -19.53 -2.43
C LYS A 75 11.22 -18.45 -1.44
N ILE A 76 10.43 -17.36 -1.33
CA ILE A 76 10.66 -16.29 -0.36
C ILE A 76 10.29 -16.75 1.06
N GLY A 77 9.29 -17.65 1.20
CA GLY A 77 8.88 -18.19 2.48
C GLY A 77 8.14 -17.22 3.39
N LYS A 78 7.60 -16.12 2.82
CA LYS A 78 6.78 -15.15 3.55
C LYS A 78 5.32 -15.41 3.29
N TYR A 79 4.47 -15.08 4.27
CA TYR A 79 3.02 -15.09 4.07
C TYR A 79 2.61 -13.92 3.19
N ASP A 80 1.57 -14.13 2.36
CA ASP A 80 0.90 -13.05 1.65
C ASP A 80 0.35 -12.05 2.66
N SER A 81 0.31 -10.79 2.30
CA SER A 81 -0.11 -9.77 3.24
C SER A 81 -0.81 -8.60 2.57
N LEU A 82 -1.73 -8.00 3.33
CA LEU A 82 -2.32 -6.70 3.04
C LEU A 82 -1.55 -5.66 3.85
N LYS A 83 -1.13 -4.60 3.20
CA LYS A 83 -0.47 -3.46 3.84
C LYS A 83 -1.28 -2.20 3.60
N VAL A 84 -1.53 -1.46 4.67
CA VAL A 84 -2.05 -0.09 4.60
C VAL A 84 -0.99 0.82 5.21
N ALA A 85 -0.48 1.76 4.43
CA ALA A 85 0.56 2.69 4.86
C ALA A 85 0.08 4.12 4.68
N VAL A 86 0.26 4.94 5.70
CA VAL A 86 -0.04 6.37 5.66
C VAL A 86 1.26 7.13 5.80
N ASP A 87 1.61 7.91 4.78
CA ASP A 87 2.81 8.73 4.75
C ASP A 87 2.43 10.20 4.72
N ARG A 88 2.89 10.94 5.71
CA ARG A 88 2.65 12.38 5.83
C ARG A 88 3.84 13.13 5.27
N LYS A 89 3.57 14.02 4.33
CA LYS A 89 4.62 14.81 3.67
C LYS A 89 5.46 15.61 4.66
N GLU A 90 4.85 16.21 5.66
CA GLU A 90 5.56 16.98 6.67
C GLU A 90 6.62 16.14 7.40
N PHE A 91 6.29 14.88 7.73
CA PHE A 91 7.22 13.98 8.38
C PHE A 91 8.34 13.55 7.42
N VAL A 92 8.01 13.25 6.17
CA VAL A 92 9.00 12.88 5.16
C VAL A 92 9.95 14.04 4.90
N ASP A 93 9.43 15.26 4.73
CA ASP A 93 10.25 16.46 4.54
C ASP A 93 11.17 16.70 5.75
N TRP A 94 10.65 16.53 6.96
CA TRP A 94 11.45 16.68 8.17
C TRP A 94 12.61 15.68 8.20
N LEU A 95 12.36 14.41 7.86
CA LEU A 95 13.39 13.38 7.80
C LEU A 95 14.48 13.72 6.78
N GLN A 96 14.07 14.18 5.58
CA GLN A 96 15.02 14.46 4.50
C GLN A 96 15.85 15.71 4.71
N TYR A 97 15.24 16.77 5.24
CA TYR A 97 15.87 18.10 5.25
C TYR A 97 16.31 18.58 6.64
N LYS A 98 15.80 17.98 7.70
CA LYS A 98 16.09 18.39 9.09
C LYS A 98 16.86 17.35 9.88
N ALA A 99 16.43 16.09 9.83
CA ALA A 99 17.06 15.01 10.59
C ALA A 99 18.29 14.45 9.87
N PHE A 100 18.27 14.44 8.53
CA PHE A 100 19.37 13.91 7.69
C PHE A 100 19.73 14.93 6.62
N PRO A 101 20.33 16.06 7.02
CA PRO A 101 20.73 17.11 6.08
C PRO A 101 21.88 16.67 5.17
#